data_a2aedd2b04f28ab4126497ab6fa9f399
#
_entry.id   a2aedd2b04f28ab4126497ab6fa9f399
#
_cell.length_a   1.000
_cell.length_b   1.000
_cell.length_c   1.000
_cell.angle_alpha   90.00
_cell.angle_beta   90.00
_cell.angle_gamma   90.00
#
_symmetry.space_group_name_H-M   'P 1'
#
loop_
_entity.id
_entity.type
_entity.pdbx_description
1 polymer ?
#
loop_
_entity_poly.entity_id
_entity_poly.type
_entity_poly.pdbx_seq_one_letter_code
_entity_poly.pdbx_strand_id
1 'polypeptide(L)'
;MINKKNIERPDWTKLIKHKKIDLTKNVHHDHILNEKIKEIIANTGFLVNYANDSDLYIAICNYYKIPIERTAIGFGATDLIHRVLNSIDIDCLYIVNPTFMMVDVYCKMIGIKYKFIELNEIENLKEVNKSGIYFVNPNGVNGEAHDIKKYREKFKWFIVDEVYSDFYDSYSLINEISDNTVIIKSLSKSLGFAGLRVGFCYGSTDLINE
;
A
#
# COMPACT_ATOMS: atom_id res chain seq x y z
N MET A 1 -18.51 -1.19 -21.34
CA MET A 1 -18.13 0.21 -21.10
C MET A 1 -18.41 0.52 -19.62
N ILE A 2 -17.39 0.83 -18.85
CA ILE A 2 -17.53 1.20 -17.42
C ILE A 2 -18.16 2.60 -17.38
N ASN A 3 -19.28 2.74 -16.67
CA ASN A 3 -19.93 4.03 -16.51
C ASN A 3 -19.12 4.90 -15.52
N LYS A 4 -18.25 5.76 -16.05
CA LYS A 4 -17.33 6.62 -15.26
C LYS A 4 -18.03 7.75 -14.52
N LYS A 5 -19.34 7.91 -14.64
CA LYS A 5 -20.08 9.07 -14.09
C LYS A 5 -20.24 9.09 -12.56
N ASN A 6 -19.96 7.97 -11.86
CA ASN A 6 -20.17 7.86 -10.41
C ASN A 6 -18.87 7.57 -9.62
N ILE A 7 -17.70 7.90 -10.19
CA ILE A 7 -16.43 7.76 -9.47
C ILE A 7 -16.06 9.12 -8.91
N GLU A 8 -16.44 9.38 -7.66
CA GLU A 8 -16.02 10.57 -6.94
C GLU A 8 -14.70 10.31 -6.21
N ARG A 9 -13.71 11.14 -6.52
CA ARG A 9 -12.45 11.17 -5.74
C ARG A 9 -12.65 12.08 -4.53
N PRO A 10 -12.07 11.74 -3.38
CA PRO A 10 -12.07 12.65 -2.23
C PRO A 10 -11.46 14.00 -2.58
N ASP A 11 -12.16 15.06 -2.26
CA ASP A 11 -11.64 16.42 -2.43
C ASP A 11 -10.78 16.80 -1.22
N TRP A 12 -9.49 16.52 -1.33
CA TRP A 12 -8.50 16.82 -0.30
C TRP A 12 -8.32 18.32 -0.02
N THR A 13 -8.74 19.19 -0.95
CA THR A 13 -8.57 20.65 -0.78
C THR A 13 -9.55 21.21 0.24
N LYS A 14 -10.70 20.57 0.44
CA LYS A 14 -11.69 20.97 1.44
C LYS A 14 -11.27 20.75 2.89
N LEU A 15 -10.22 19.92 3.11
CA LEU A 15 -9.70 19.62 4.44
C LEU A 15 -8.65 20.63 4.93
N ILE A 16 -8.14 21.49 4.02
CA ILE A 16 -7.07 22.44 4.34
C ILE A 16 -7.69 23.78 4.75
N LYS A 17 -8.16 23.90 5.98
CA LYS A 17 -8.42 25.19 6.64
C LYS A 17 -7.51 25.27 7.87
N HIS A 18 -6.56 26.21 7.81
CA HIS A 18 -5.70 26.77 8.87
C HIS A 18 -5.86 26.18 10.28
N LYS A 19 -5.33 24.99 10.51
CA LYS A 19 -5.25 24.38 11.84
C LYS A 19 -3.81 24.48 12.34
N LYS A 20 -3.64 24.81 13.61
CA LYS A 20 -2.30 24.83 14.27
C LYS A 20 -1.65 23.43 14.29
N ILE A 21 -2.44 22.37 14.23
CA ILE A 21 -2.01 20.98 14.17
C ILE A 21 -2.83 20.31 13.06
N ASP A 22 -2.16 19.79 12.03
CA ASP A 22 -2.78 19.06 10.92
C ASP A 22 -2.53 17.56 11.10
N LEU A 23 -3.57 16.82 11.46
CA LEU A 23 -3.55 15.35 11.59
C LEU A 23 -4.18 14.64 10.39
N THR A 24 -4.53 15.36 9.32
CA THR A 24 -5.29 14.80 8.20
C THR A 24 -4.50 13.84 7.30
N LYS A 25 -3.18 13.87 7.36
CA LYS A 25 -2.30 13.13 6.45
C LYS A 25 -1.55 11.96 7.09
N ASN A 26 -1.57 11.83 8.41
CA ASN A 26 -0.83 10.80 9.15
C ASN A 26 0.63 10.66 8.68
N VAL A 27 1.34 11.79 8.53
CA VAL A 27 2.73 11.84 8.06
C VAL A 27 3.63 12.21 9.24
N HIS A 28 4.70 11.45 9.43
CA HIS A 28 5.75 11.82 10.36
C HIS A 28 6.49 13.07 9.88
N HIS A 29 6.71 14.03 10.77
CA HIS A 29 7.43 15.26 10.46
C HIS A 29 8.81 15.24 11.12
N ASP A 30 9.84 14.89 10.35
CA ASP A 30 11.23 14.99 10.76
C ASP A 30 11.91 16.18 10.06
N HIS A 31 12.15 17.26 10.82
CA HIS A 31 12.76 18.47 10.28
C HIS A 31 14.23 18.25 9.88
N ILE A 32 14.98 17.42 10.60
CA ILE A 32 16.41 17.17 10.32
C ILE A 32 16.55 16.39 9.02
N LEU A 33 15.73 15.37 8.85
CA LEU A 33 15.73 14.55 7.65
C LEU A 33 15.28 15.35 6.41
N ASN A 34 14.29 16.23 6.58
CA ASN A 34 13.84 17.12 5.50
C ASN A 34 14.93 18.09 5.04
N GLU A 35 15.73 18.66 5.94
CA GLU A 35 16.83 19.55 5.55
C GLU A 35 17.95 18.80 4.80
N LYS A 36 18.31 17.59 5.24
CA LYS A 36 19.26 16.73 4.53
C LYS A 36 18.81 16.42 3.11
N ILE A 37 17.52 16.15 2.91
CA ILE A 37 16.98 15.87 1.58
C ILE A 37 16.99 17.10 0.68
N LYS A 38 16.66 18.27 1.22
CA LYS A 38 16.79 19.53 0.47
C LYS A 38 18.22 19.74 -0.02
N GLU A 39 19.21 19.50 0.82
CA GLU A 39 20.62 19.59 0.48
C GLU A 39 21.00 18.60 -0.63
N ILE A 40 20.57 17.34 -0.53
CA ILE A 40 20.81 16.32 -1.56
C ILE A 40 20.18 16.77 -2.90
N ILE A 41 18.91 17.18 -2.90
CA ILE A 41 18.21 17.61 -4.11
C ILE A 41 18.89 18.85 -4.74
N ALA A 42 19.35 19.81 -3.93
CA ALA A 42 20.02 21.00 -4.42
C ALA A 42 21.37 20.71 -5.09
N ASN A 43 22.04 19.64 -4.65
CA ASN A 43 23.41 19.29 -5.12
C ASN A 43 23.41 18.24 -6.23
N THR A 44 22.24 17.73 -6.65
CA THR A 44 22.16 16.68 -7.66
C THR A 44 21.69 17.22 -9.02
N GLY A 45 22.46 16.91 -10.08
CA GLY A 45 22.10 17.21 -11.47
C GLY A 45 20.98 16.32 -12.03
N PHE A 46 20.11 15.74 -11.19
CA PHE A 46 19.12 14.73 -11.56
C PHE A 46 18.04 15.22 -12.54
N LEU A 47 17.83 16.52 -12.65
CA LEU A 47 16.76 17.06 -13.51
C LEU A 47 17.04 16.91 -15.01
N VAL A 48 18.25 16.56 -15.40
CA VAL A 48 18.66 16.50 -16.81
C VAL A 48 18.64 15.07 -17.37
N ASN A 49 18.71 14.07 -16.51
CA ASN A 49 18.78 12.67 -16.90
C ASN A 49 17.53 11.90 -16.47
N TYR A 50 17.22 10.82 -17.20
CA TYR A 50 16.22 9.86 -16.72
C TYR A 50 16.72 9.27 -15.40
N ALA A 51 15.79 9.12 -14.45
CA ALA A 51 16.09 8.50 -13.16
C ALA A 51 16.53 7.04 -13.36
N ASN A 52 17.63 6.66 -12.70
CA ASN A 52 17.99 5.25 -12.52
C ASN A 52 17.48 4.80 -11.15
N ASP A 53 16.53 3.90 -11.13
CA ASP A 53 15.90 3.39 -9.91
C ASP A 53 16.63 2.18 -9.30
N SER A 54 17.69 1.68 -9.95
CA SER A 54 18.44 0.51 -9.48
C SER A 54 18.97 0.66 -8.06
N ASP A 55 19.52 1.84 -7.72
CA ASP A 55 20.04 2.10 -6.38
C ASP A 55 18.90 2.12 -5.33
N LEU A 56 17.72 2.60 -5.71
CA LEU A 56 16.55 2.59 -4.84
C LEU A 56 16.05 1.16 -4.58
N TYR A 57 16.01 0.30 -5.63
CA TYR A 57 15.71 -1.13 -5.46
C TYR A 57 16.69 -1.79 -4.50
N ILE A 58 18.01 -1.60 -4.72
CA ILE A 58 19.06 -2.17 -3.88
C ILE A 58 18.91 -1.68 -2.43
N ALA A 59 18.67 -0.40 -2.21
CA ALA A 59 18.51 0.18 -0.88
C ALA A 59 17.28 -0.40 -0.15
N ILE A 60 16.13 -0.49 -0.82
CA ILE A 60 14.90 -1.08 -0.25
C ILE A 60 15.11 -2.55 0.07
N CYS A 61 15.60 -3.34 -0.89
CA CYS A 61 15.80 -4.77 -0.72
C CYS A 61 16.79 -5.11 0.39
N ASN A 62 17.89 -4.35 0.51
CA ASN A 62 18.85 -4.51 1.59
C ASN A 62 18.27 -4.13 2.96
N TYR A 63 17.51 -3.03 3.04
CA TYR A 63 16.93 -2.58 4.29
C TYR A 63 15.90 -3.57 4.84
N TYR A 64 14.97 -4.02 3.99
CA TYR A 64 13.92 -4.97 4.38
C TYR A 64 14.35 -6.43 4.27
N LYS A 65 15.54 -6.72 3.75
CA LYS A 65 16.08 -8.09 3.54
C LYS A 65 15.18 -8.95 2.64
N ILE A 66 14.65 -8.35 1.58
CA ILE A 66 13.79 -9.00 0.60
C ILE A 66 14.48 -9.12 -0.76
N PRO A 67 14.16 -10.13 -1.56
CA PRO A 67 14.77 -10.33 -2.88
C PRO A 67 14.23 -9.34 -3.91
N ILE A 68 15.11 -8.88 -4.79
CA ILE A 68 14.80 -7.86 -5.80
C ILE A 68 13.79 -8.36 -6.83
N GLU A 69 13.89 -9.64 -7.21
CA GLU A 69 13.00 -10.29 -8.19
C GLU A 69 11.55 -10.47 -7.71
N ARG A 70 11.30 -10.22 -6.44
CA ARG A 70 9.96 -10.23 -5.80
C ARG A 70 9.48 -8.85 -5.40
N THR A 71 10.18 -7.80 -5.84
CA THR A 71 9.92 -6.42 -5.41
C THR A 71 9.62 -5.53 -6.61
N ALA A 72 8.57 -4.73 -6.56
CA ALA A 72 8.31 -3.66 -7.52
C ALA A 72 8.18 -2.30 -6.81
N ILE A 73 8.77 -1.27 -7.40
CA ILE A 73 8.67 0.12 -6.93
C ILE A 73 7.55 0.84 -7.68
N GLY A 74 6.88 1.76 -6.99
CA GLY A 74 5.82 2.58 -7.56
C GLY A 74 5.73 3.98 -6.94
N PHE A 75 4.85 4.79 -7.49
CA PHE A 75 4.61 6.17 -7.05
C PHE A 75 3.78 6.24 -5.75
N GLY A 76 4.32 5.64 -4.67
CA GLY A 76 3.67 5.46 -3.39
C GLY A 76 2.69 4.29 -3.39
N ALA A 77 2.18 3.93 -2.19
CA ALA A 77 1.27 2.80 -2.03
C ALA A 77 -0.01 2.91 -2.90
N THR A 78 -0.48 4.11 -3.14
CA THR A 78 -1.70 4.36 -3.94
C THR A 78 -1.58 3.84 -5.37
N ASP A 79 -0.42 4.05 -6.03
CA ASP A 79 -0.12 3.51 -7.36
C ASP A 79 -0.02 1.99 -7.32
N LEU A 80 0.70 1.47 -6.34
CA LEU A 80 0.89 0.02 -6.18
C LEU A 80 -0.41 -0.73 -5.92
N ILE A 81 -1.30 -0.18 -5.08
CA ILE A 81 -2.64 -0.75 -4.87
C ILE A 81 -3.39 -0.87 -6.20
N HIS A 82 -3.38 0.20 -7.01
CA HIS A 82 -4.04 0.18 -8.31
C HIS A 82 -3.43 -0.87 -9.24
N ARG A 83 -2.10 -0.94 -9.33
CA ARG A 83 -1.39 -1.92 -10.16
C ARG A 83 -1.67 -3.35 -9.71
N VAL A 84 -1.52 -3.66 -8.42
CA VAL A 84 -1.81 -4.98 -7.86
C VAL A 84 -3.24 -5.41 -8.15
N LEU A 85 -4.23 -4.54 -7.93
CA LEU A 85 -5.62 -4.85 -8.21
C LEU A 85 -5.89 -5.09 -9.71
N ASN A 86 -5.11 -4.48 -10.59
CA ASN A 86 -5.25 -4.65 -12.04
C ASN A 86 -4.57 -5.93 -12.56
N SER A 87 -3.56 -6.45 -11.83
CA SER A 87 -2.80 -7.65 -12.21
C SER A 87 -3.38 -8.95 -11.64
N ILE A 88 -4.27 -8.88 -10.63
CA ILE A 88 -4.83 -10.09 -10.02
C ILE A 88 -6.15 -10.51 -10.67
N ASP A 89 -6.30 -11.83 -10.88
CA ASP A 89 -7.55 -12.44 -11.35
C ASP A 89 -8.34 -12.99 -10.17
N ILE A 90 -9.46 -12.31 -9.83
CA ILE A 90 -10.34 -12.66 -8.72
C ILE A 90 -11.82 -12.44 -9.05
N ASP A 91 -12.69 -13.26 -8.47
CA ASP A 91 -14.15 -13.11 -8.62
C ASP A 91 -14.69 -11.94 -7.77
N CYS A 92 -14.09 -11.70 -6.59
CA CYS A 92 -14.48 -10.67 -5.65
C CYS A 92 -13.32 -10.27 -4.74
N LEU A 93 -13.21 -9.00 -4.40
CA LEU A 93 -12.30 -8.50 -3.36
C LEU A 93 -13.08 -8.26 -2.06
N TYR A 94 -12.70 -8.93 -0.99
CA TYR A 94 -13.17 -8.62 0.36
C TYR A 94 -12.27 -7.54 0.96
N ILE A 95 -12.85 -6.43 1.38
CA ILE A 95 -12.13 -5.28 1.93
C ILE A 95 -12.46 -5.17 3.42
N VAL A 96 -11.46 -5.34 4.27
CA VAL A 96 -11.65 -5.32 5.72
C VAL A 96 -11.71 -3.89 6.24
N ASN A 97 -12.80 -3.54 6.93
CA ASN A 97 -12.98 -2.23 7.55
C ASN A 97 -12.25 -2.12 8.91
N PRO A 98 -11.84 -0.87 9.28
CA PRO A 98 -11.76 0.32 8.43
C PRO A 98 -10.58 0.20 7.44
N THR A 99 -10.68 0.88 6.30
CA THR A 99 -9.72 0.74 5.20
C THR A 99 -9.29 2.07 4.59
N PHE A 100 -8.33 2.00 3.68
CA PHE A 100 -7.95 3.12 2.83
C PHE A 100 -9.00 3.36 1.75
N MET A 101 -9.56 4.57 1.72
CA MET A 101 -10.71 4.93 0.90
C MET A 101 -10.51 4.83 -0.62
N MET A 102 -9.26 4.70 -1.11
CA MET A 102 -9.03 4.58 -2.55
C MET A 102 -9.20 3.16 -3.08
N VAL A 103 -9.27 2.15 -2.23
CA VAL A 103 -9.35 0.73 -2.67
C VAL A 103 -10.66 0.47 -3.41
N ASP A 104 -11.80 0.89 -2.85
CA ASP A 104 -13.10 0.74 -3.51
C ASP A 104 -13.23 1.60 -4.77
N VAL A 105 -12.59 2.78 -4.80
CA VAL A 105 -12.51 3.61 -6.00
C VAL A 105 -11.79 2.86 -7.12
N TYR A 106 -10.67 2.19 -6.83
CA TYR A 106 -9.95 1.40 -7.82
C TYR A 106 -10.72 0.16 -8.26
N CYS A 107 -11.38 -0.55 -7.34
CA CYS A 107 -12.27 -1.65 -7.70
C CYS A 107 -13.35 -1.20 -8.69
N LYS A 108 -13.98 -0.04 -8.47
CA LYS A 108 -14.96 0.55 -9.39
C LYS A 108 -14.35 0.91 -10.75
N MET A 109 -13.14 1.46 -10.75
CA MET A 109 -12.44 1.86 -11.99
C MET A 109 -12.07 0.67 -12.86
N ILE A 110 -11.63 -0.44 -12.24
CA ILE A 110 -11.15 -1.65 -12.91
C ILE A 110 -12.34 -2.58 -13.23
N GLY A 111 -13.43 -2.49 -12.48
CA GLY A 111 -14.60 -3.36 -12.62
C GLY A 111 -14.55 -4.61 -11.73
N ILE A 112 -13.69 -4.62 -10.69
CA ILE A 112 -13.63 -5.70 -9.71
C ILE A 112 -14.86 -5.62 -8.81
N LYS A 113 -15.56 -6.74 -8.62
CA LYS A 113 -16.60 -6.87 -7.59
C LYS A 113 -15.93 -6.83 -6.21
N TYR A 114 -16.50 -6.10 -5.27
CA TYR A 114 -15.97 -6.04 -3.91
C TYR A 114 -17.06 -6.02 -2.85
N LYS A 115 -16.69 -6.38 -1.62
CA LYS A 115 -17.52 -6.33 -0.43
C LYS A 115 -16.72 -5.81 0.75
N PHE A 116 -17.28 -4.86 1.48
CA PHE A 116 -16.76 -4.50 2.79
C PHE A 116 -17.19 -5.52 3.82
N ILE A 117 -16.27 -5.89 4.70
CA ILE A 117 -16.50 -6.83 5.80
C ILE A 117 -15.78 -6.34 7.06
N GLU A 118 -16.24 -6.80 8.21
CA GLU A 118 -15.53 -6.65 9.46
C GLU A 118 -14.55 -7.81 9.69
N LEU A 119 -13.51 -7.59 10.50
CA LEU A 119 -12.47 -8.60 10.76
C LEU A 119 -13.05 -9.92 11.32
N ASN A 120 -14.04 -9.82 12.20
CA ASN A 120 -14.70 -10.99 12.82
C ASN A 120 -15.60 -11.78 11.86
N GLU A 121 -15.94 -11.24 10.71
CA GLU A 121 -16.78 -11.93 9.70
C GLU A 121 -15.95 -12.89 8.84
N ILE A 122 -14.62 -12.74 8.78
CA ILE A 122 -13.75 -13.53 7.89
C ILE A 122 -13.88 -15.02 8.12
N GLU A 123 -13.99 -15.45 9.37
CA GLU A 123 -14.07 -16.88 9.70
C GLU A 123 -15.34 -17.54 9.16
N ASN A 124 -16.41 -16.77 9.05
CA ASN A 124 -17.72 -17.24 8.56
C ASN A 124 -17.84 -17.24 7.03
N LEU A 125 -16.90 -16.65 6.30
CA LEU A 125 -16.92 -16.65 4.84
C LEU A 125 -16.72 -18.05 4.29
N LYS A 126 -17.53 -18.39 3.29
CA LYS A 126 -17.47 -19.69 2.56
C LYS A 126 -17.17 -19.43 1.10
N GLU A 127 -16.55 -20.41 0.43
CA GLU A 127 -16.30 -20.40 -1.03
C GLU A 127 -15.53 -19.16 -1.50
N VAL A 128 -14.51 -18.76 -0.74
CA VAL A 128 -13.68 -17.55 -1.05
C VAL A 128 -12.34 -17.89 -1.72
N ASN A 129 -12.11 -19.15 -2.10
CA ASN A 129 -10.86 -19.62 -2.71
C ASN A 129 -10.56 -19.04 -4.10
N LYS A 130 -11.49 -18.34 -4.73
CA LYS A 130 -11.31 -17.56 -5.96
C LYS A 130 -11.35 -16.06 -5.71
N SER A 131 -11.35 -15.64 -4.47
CA SER A 131 -11.46 -14.23 -4.07
C SER A 131 -10.15 -13.72 -3.53
N GLY A 132 -9.99 -12.39 -3.55
CA GLY A 132 -8.95 -11.70 -2.81
C GLY A 132 -9.47 -11.12 -1.50
N ILE A 133 -8.56 -10.85 -0.58
CA ILE A 133 -8.83 -10.07 0.63
C ILE A 133 -7.79 -8.95 0.75
N TYR A 134 -8.25 -7.79 1.21
CA TYR A 134 -7.41 -6.61 1.41
C TYR A 134 -7.49 -6.14 2.85
N PHE A 135 -6.33 -5.97 3.48
CA PHE A 135 -6.14 -5.44 4.82
C PHE A 135 -5.31 -4.17 4.81
N VAL A 136 -5.57 -3.28 5.75
CA VAL A 136 -4.62 -2.25 6.19
C VAL A 136 -4.14 -2.65 7.59
N ASN A 137 -2.87 -3.07 7.72
CA ASN A 137 -2.35 -3.61 8.96
C ASN A 137 -0.87 -3.22 9.21
N PRO A 138 -0.56 -2.38 10.21
CA PRO A 138 -1.47 -1.70 11.14
C PRO A 138 -2.44 -0.73 10.45
N ASN A 139 -3.60 -0.53 11.05
CA ASN A 139 -4.65 0.30 10.48
C ASN A 139 -4.43 1.79 10.77
N GLY A 140 -4.41 2.61 9.72
CA GLY A 140 -4.16 4.05 9.83
C GLY A 140 -5.36 4.87 10.33
N VAL A 141 -6.54 4.26 10.48
CA VAL A 141 -7.76 4.95 10.95
C VAL A 141 -7.93 4.81 12.46
N ASN A 142 -7.80 3.59 12.99
CA ASN A 142 -8.01 3.29 14.41
C ASN A 142 -6.73 2.90 15.16
N GLY A 143 -5.60 2.71 14.46
CA GLY A 143 -4.31 2.34 15.04
C GLY A 143 -4.19 0.86 15.43
N GLU A 144 -5.21 0.05 15.15
CA GLU A 144 -5.19 -1.38 15.50
C GLU A 144 -4.25 -2.18 14.58
N ALA A 145 -3.64 -3.21 15.17
CA ALA A 145 -2.85 -4.19 14.45
C ALA A 145 -3.23 -5.60 14.90
N HIS A 146 -3.39 -6.50 13.95
CA HIS A 146 -3.90 -7.85 14.21
C HIS A 146 -3.02 -8.93 13.60
N ASP A 147 -2.95 -10.10 14.23
CA ASP A 147 -2.43 -11.30 13.60
C ASP A 147 -3.44 -11.83 12.58
N ILE A 148 -3.22 -11.43 11.32
CA ILE A 148 -4.09 -11.79 10.19
C ILE A 148 -3.59 -13.00 9.41
N LYS A 149 -2.39 -13.53 9.71
CA LYS A 149 -1.74 -14.62 8.99
C LYS A 149 -2.62 -15.87 8.88
N LYS A 150 -3.41 -16.17 9.90
CA LYS A 150 -4.31 -17.31 9.93
C LYS A 150 -5.38 -17.34 8.82
N TYR A 151 -5.67 -16.19 8.21
CA TYR A 151 -6.66 -16.09 7.14
C TYR A 151 -6.09 -16.30 5.74
N ARG A 152 -4.76 -16.34 5.58
CA ARG A 152 -4.06 -16.31 4.30
C ARG A 152 -4.50 -17.42 3.34
N GLU A 153 -4.58 -18.65 3.82
CA GLU A 153 -4.88 -19.82 3.01
C GLU A 153 -6.36 -19.91 2.56
N LYS A 154 -7.24 -19.04 3.07
CA LYS A 154 -8.65 -19.00 2.64
C LYS A 154 -8.84 -18.36 1.28
N PHE A 155 -7.92 -17.47 0.85
CA PHE A 155 -8.10 -16.61 -0.30
C PHE A 155 -7.08 -16.90 -1.41
N LYS A 156 -7.50 -16.68 -2.66
CA LYS A 156 -6.60 -16.73 -3.80
C LYS A 156 -5.50 -15.68 -3.71
N TRP A 157 -5.86 -14.46 -3.27
CA TRP A 157 -4.92 -13.37 -3.05
C TRP A 157 -5.11 -12.74 -1.67
N PHE A 158 -4.00 -12.58 -0.97
CA PHE A 158 -3.92 -12.00 0.37
C PHE A 158 -3.10 -10.70 0.30
N ILE A 159 -3.79 -9.56 0.26
CA ILE A 159 -3.17 -8.24 0.03
C ILE A 159 -3.14 -7.48 1.35
N VAL A 160 -1.94 -7.08 1.77
CA VAL A 160 -1.72 -6.36 3.02
C VAL A 160 -1.06 -5.02 2.75
N ASP A 161 -1.77 -3.95 3.05
CA ASP A 161 -1.24 -2.60 3.07
C ASP A 161 -0.54 -2.37 4.42
N GLU A 162 0.78 -2.44 4.40
CA GLU A 162 1.66 -2.28 5.54
C GLU A 162 2.31 -0.90 5.61
N VAL A 163 1.69 0.14 5.09
CA VAL A 163 2.26 1.51 5.09
C VAL A 163 2.53 2.08 6.48
N TYR A 164 1.94 1.49 7.52
CA TYR A 164 2.16 1.87 8.92
C TYR A 164 3.00 0.87 9.71
N SER A 165 3.45 -0.23 9.12
CA SER A 165 4.17 -1.28 9.86
C SER A 165 5.54 -0.85 10.38
N ASP A 166 6.15 0.19 9.83
CA ASP A 166 7.39 0.75 10.36
C ASP A 166 7.22 1.46 11.73
N PHE A 167 5.97 1.76 12.14
CA PHE A 167 5.65 2.24 13.49
C PHE A 167 5.37 1.09 14.48
N TYR A 168 4.90 -0.04 13.97
CA TYR A 168 4.61 -1.25 14.75
C TYR A 168 4.66 -2.49 13.84
N ASP A 169 5.70 -3.27 13.96
CA ASP A 169 6.06 -4.36 13.03
C ASP A 169 5.70 -5.77 13.53
N SER A 170 5.18 -5.90 14.76
CA SER A 170 4.94 -7.21 15.39
C SER A 170 4.07 -8.17 14.57
N TYR A 171 3.23 -7.64 13.67
CA TYR A 171 2.37 -8.43 12.77
C TYR A 171 2.68 -8.20 11.29
N SER A 172 3.86 -7.65 10.98
CA SER A 172 4.31 -7.53 9.59
C SER A 172 4.57 -8.91 9.00
N LEU A 173 4.10 -9.12 7.77
CA LEU A 173 4.29 -10.36 7.04
C LEU A 173 5.50 -10.32 6.10
N ILE A 174 6.32 -9.27 6.15
CA ILE A 174 7.42 -9.07 5.21
C ILE A 174 8.46 -10.20 5.22
N ASN A 175 8.64 -10.87 6.37
CA ASN A 175 9.55 -12.00 6.52
C ASN A 175 8.86 -13.37 6.33
N GLU A 176 7.57 -13.41 6.06
CA GLU A 176 6.75 -14.61 6.04
C GLU A 176 5.84 -14.70 4.80
N ILE A 177 6.30 -14.16 3.69
CA ILE A 177 5.50 -14.07 2.46
C ILE A 177 5.28 -15.46 1.84
N SER A 178 4.09 -15.69 1.30
CA SER A 178 3.74 -16.83 0.44
C SER A 178 3.38 -16.35 -0.96
N ASP A 179 3.21 -17.26 -1.91
CA ASP A 179 2.99 -16.91 -3.32
C ASP A 179 1.66 -16.21 -3.58
N ASN A 180 0.69 -16.37 -2.69
CA ASN A 180 -0.59 -15.65 -2.77
C ASN A 180 -0.60 -14.33 -1.98
N THR A 181 0.53 -13.93 -1.37
CA THR A 181 0.60 -12.74 -0.52
C THR A 181 1.25 -11.58 -1.25
N VAL A 182 0.66 -10.41 -1.12
CA VAL A 182 1.21 -9.14 -1.59
C VAL A 182 1.26 -8.16 -0.43
N ILE A 183 2.45 -7.65 -0.14
CA ILE A 183 2.66 -6.62 0.87
C ILE A 183 2.93 -5.29 0.15
N ILE A 184 2.24 -4.24 0.56
CA ILE A 184 2.42 -2.89 0.02
C ILE A 184 2.96 -1.99 1.12
N LYS A 185 4.06 -1.31 0.86
CA LYS A 185 4.70 -0.37 1.79
C LYS A 185 4.95 0.99 1.13
N SER A 186 5.16 2.01 1.95
CA SER A 186 5.43 3.37 1.48
C SER A 186 6.34 4.12 2.44
N LEU A 187 7.26 4.89 1.89
CA LEU A 187 8.12 5.80 2.67
C LEU A 187 7.41 7.09 3.08
N SER A 188 6.14 7.25 2.69
CA SER A 188 5.37 8.48 2.92
C SER A 188 5.02 8.71 4.38
N LYS A 189 4.91 7.66 5.20
CA LYS A 189 4.41 7.74 6.58
C LYS A 189 5.54 7.76 7.58
N SER A 190 6.28 6.68 7.74
CA SER A 190 7.35 6.52 8.74
C SER A 190 8.50 7.50 8.52
N LEU A 191 8.94 7.67 7.27
CA LEU A 191 10.02 8.60 6.94
C LEU A 191 9.53 10.02 6.64
N GLY A 192 8.24 10.25 6.59
CA GLY A 192 7.69 11.59 6.32
C GLY A 192 7.85 12.09 4.88
N PHE A 193 8.24 11.22 3.93
CA PHE A 193 8.54 11.58 2.54
C PHE A 193 7.34 11.47 1.61
N ALA A 194 6.18 11.90 2.07
CA ALA A 194 4.95 11.85 1.27
C ALA A 194 5.10 12.56 -0.10
N GLY A 195 5.90 13.61 -0.18
CA GLY A 195 6.16 14.37 -1.41
C GLY A 195 7.04 13.64 -2.42
N LEU A 196 7.90 12.71 -2.01
CA LEU A 196 8.76 11.94 -2.92
C LEU A 196 8.02 10.85 -3.70
N ARG A 197 6.82 10.48 -3.27
CA ARG A 197 6.01 9.47 -3.94
C ARG A 197 6.71 8.12 -4.13
N VAL A 198 7.39 7.62 -3.10
CA VAL A 198 8.06 6.32 -3.13
C VAL A 198 7.28 5.31 -2.32
N GLY A 199 7.00 4.17 -2.93
CA GLY A 199 6.48 2.97 -2.30
C GLY A 199 7.03 1.73 -3.00
N PHE A 200 6.84 0.58 -2.40
CA PHE A 200 7.16 -0.70 -3.01
C PHE A 200 6.12 -1.74 -2.64
N CYS A 201 5.95 -2.74 -3.49
CA CYS A 201 5.26 -3.96 -3.14
C CYS A 201 6.22 -5.15 -3.20
N TYR A 202 5.91 -6.15 -2.39
CA TYR A 202 6.63 -7.40 -2.28
C TYR A 202 5.64 -8.55 -2.43
N GLY A 203 5.85 -9.42 -3.41
CA GLY A 203 4.91 -10.46 -3.78
C GLY A 203 5.57 -11.68 -4.40
N SER A 204 4.79 -12.51 -5.09
CA SER A 204 5.34 -13.58 -5.92
C SER A 204 6.06 -13.01 -7.15
N THR A 205 7.04 -13.74 -7.66
CA THR A 205 7.77 -13.35 -8.88
C THR A 205 6.81 -13.19 -10.08
N ASP A 206 5.82 -14.08 -10.18
CA ASP A 206 4.85 -14.04 -11.28
C ASP A 206 4.04 -12.73 -11.26
N LEU A 207 3.55 -12.31 -10.09
CA LEU A 207 2.81 -11.06 -9.95
C LEU A 207 3.69 -9.82 -10.21
N ILE A 208 4.94 -9.86 -9.80
CA ILE A 208 5.86 -8.70 -9.93
C ILE A 208 6.28 -8.48 -11.38
N ASN A 209 6.27 -9.51 -12.22
CA ASN A 209 6.63 -9.43 -13.63
C ASN A 209 5.45 -9.05 -14.55
N GLU A 210 4.21 -8.98 -14.06
CA GLU A 210 3.03 -8.49 -14.79
C GLU A 210 2.89 -6.97 -14.69
#